data_be26cd2fc2776e96b337e083ef723537
#
_entry.id   be26cd2fc2776e96b337e083ef723537
#
_cell.length_a   1.000
_cell.length_b   1.000
_cell.length_c   1.000
_cell.angle_alpha   90.00
_cell.angle_beta   90.00
_cell.angle_gamma   90.00
#
_symmetry.space_group_name_H-M   'P 1'
#
loop_
_entity.id
_entity.type
_entity.pdbx_description
1 polymer ?
#
loop_
_entity_poly.entity_id
_entity_poly.type
_entity_poly.pdbx_seq_one_letter_code
_entity_poly.pdbx_strand_id
1 'polypeptide(L)'
;MKVMKLKSCFWLIGLLLVCNVYAQELCRADFLPKASAAFDLLTQKYSEERIVKEIRAKNVRWVTNLMSASAVFYKATHEKRYLDMSEQVFGNAIREWKKNEKLMHGKDDFFALQNLALAYEILQDNDRLPMGADEVMIRFADLHFDPDFVIDNNQGQERALGFVRMCNLFPDAPGVSHWKEYVDKMWHFWYRNKDVDETATLYASIHLNDIINIAIESDKVALLKTPEIRRWFERYRDQQAPSGYMPEYGDDYFFAYNNWILVFEKMARLTGDASFRKAAWKLFTIGYPNLDIKYFKPGWNLRQACDWAALAEVALLPTFFEKSDSPVRTSLVTTRTNRKGKTDIPDQLLLRASSEAGTPFIMSDLYASGTHQHPNLRGTINYFEVDDNPLFHGVQRHATDVRHGNTVVLMKENGSGFPFDEKGSRLFTNSWFTDCVDFSQSTETVSYTHLRA
;
A
#
# COMPACT_ATOMS: atom_id res chain seq x y z
N MET A 1 14.55 -16.46 59.39
CA MET A 1 14.48 -16.96 57.98
C MET A 1 13.24 -16.44 57.20
N LYS A 2 12.67 -15.30 57.53
CA LYS A 2 11.47 -14.73 56.86
C LYS A 2 11.67 -13.36 56.17
N VAL A 3 12.84 -12.73 56.33
CA VAL A 3 13.09 -11.38 55.81
C VAL A 3 13.75 -11.37 54.41
N MET A 4 14.34 -12.51 54.00
CA MET A 4 15.01 -12.58 52.68
C MET A 4 14.09 -12.80 51.47
N LYS A 5 12.86 -13.28 51.66
CA LYS A 5 11.93 -13.52 50.56
C LYS A 5 11.19 -12.27 50.06
N LEU A 6 11.10 -11.22 50.89
CA LEU A 6 10.40 -9.99 50.47
C LEU A 6 11.26 -9.10 49.57
N LYS A 7 12.58 -9.08 49.76
CA LYS A 7 13.47 -8.27 48.91
C LYS A 7 13.58 -8.79 47.50
N SER A 8 13.49 -10.09 47.27
CA SER A 8 13.55 -10.68 45.95
C SER A 8 12.29 -10.41 45.11
N CYS A 9 11.11 -10.33 45.75
CA CYS A 9 9.87 -9.94 45.03
C CYS A 9 9.86 -8.48 44.62
N PHE A 10 10.42 -7.59 45.43
CA PHE A 10 10.51 -6.16 45.08
C PHE A 10 11.48 -5.92 43.92
N TRP A 11 12.56 -6.69 43.79
CA TRP A 11 13.47 -6.62 42.67
C TRP A 11 12.83 -7.17 41.38
N LEU A 12 12.03 -8.25 41.46
CA LEU A 12 11.31 -8.77 40.30
C LEU A 12 10.20 -7.84 39.82
N ILE A 13 9.47 -7.23 40.77
CA ILE A 13 8.44 -6.21 40.42
C ILE A 13 9.09 -4.95 39.86
N GLY A 14 10.22 -4.51 40.43
CA GLY A 14 11.02 -3.41 39.89
C GLY A 14 11.55 -3.70 38.48
N LEU A 15 12.02 -4.93 38.21
CA LEU A 15 12.47 -5.36 36.89
C LEU A 15 11.30 -5.47 35.89
N LEU A 16 10.14 -5.96 36.31
CA LEU A 16 8.93 -6.03 35.49
C LEU A 16 8.35 -4.63 35.20
N LEU A 17 8.44 -3.69 36.15
CA LEU A 17 8.07 -2.30 35.95
C LEU A 17 9.07 -1.58 35.04
N VAL A 18 10.36 -1.87 35.15
CA VAL A 18 11.40 -1.31 34.27
C VAL A 18 11.28 -1.91 32.85
N CYS A 19 10.94 -3.20 32.70
CA CYS A 19 10.71 -3.80 31.39
C CYS A 19 9.42 -3.29 30.73
N ASN A 20 8.40 -2.86 31.48
CA ASN A 20 7.20 -2.23 30.92
C ASN A 20 7.37 -0.73 30.61
N VAL A 21 8.44 -0.09 31.09
CA VAL A 21 8.73 1.32 30.78
C VAL A 21 9.55 1.47 29.50
N TYR A 22 10.08 0.40 28.93
CA TYR A 22 10.84 0.39 27.67
C TYR A 22 10.11 -0.23 26.48
N ALA A 23 8.79 -0.17 26.43
CA ALA A 23 8.17 0.02 25.11
C ALA A 23 8.47 1.47 24.71
N GLN A 24 9.70 1.76 24.31
CA GLN A 24 10.09 3.06 23.79
C GLN A 24 9.06 3.43 22.73
N GLU A 25 8.34 4.52 22.97
CA GLU A 25 7.50 5.12 21.95
C GLU A 25 8.41 5.43 20.77
N LEU A 26 8.37 4.58 19.75
CA LEU A 26 9.05 4.81 18.49
C LEU A 26 8.50 6.12 17.93
N CYS A 27 9.29 7.15 18.03
CA CYS A 27 8.91 8.46 17.52
C CYS A 27 9.58 8.69 16.15
N ARG A 28 9.09 9.69 15.43
CA ARG A 28 9.71 10.13 14.18
C ARG A 28 11.21 10.36 14.32
N ALA A 29 11.66 10.88 15.47
CA ALA A 29 13.06 11.14 15.73
C ALA A 29 13.92 9.87 15.70
N ASP A 30 13.37 8.71 16.07
CA ASP A 30 14.09 7.44 16.03
C ASP A 30 14.04 6.78 14.65
N PHE A 31 12.92 6.99 13.96
CA PHE A 31 12.68 6.38 12.63
C PHE A 31 13.45 7.09 11.51
N LEU A 32 13.40 8.41 11.47
CA LEU A 32 13.94 9.19 10.37
C LEU A 32 15.46 8.96 10.14
N PRO A 33 16.32 8.90 11.16
CA PRO A 33 17.74 8.57 10.96
C PRO A 33 17.98 7.19 10.37
N LYS A 34 17.18 6.19 10.77
CA LYS A 34 17.29 4.82 10.22
C LYS A 34 16.85 4.75 8.76
N ALA A 35 15.74 5.41 8.43
CA ALA A 35 15.25 5.50 7.06
C ALA A 35 16.25 6.24 6.17
N SER A 36 16.81 7.36 6.64
CA SER A 36 17.83 8.12 5.93
C SER A 36 19.09 7.31 5.68
N ALA A 37 19.60 6.62 6.71
CA ALA A 37 20.78 5.77 6.57
C ALA A 37 20.56 4.64 5.54
N ALA A 38 19.38 4.04 5.54
CA ALA A 38 19.03 3.01 4.56
C ALA A 38 18.94 3.59 3.13
N PHE A 39 18.36 4.77 2.98
CA PHE A 39 18.28 5.47 1.69
C PHE A 39 19.67 5.90 1.19
N ASP A 40 20.55 6.35 2.08
CA ASP A 40 21.94 6.68 1.75
C ASP A 40 22.71 5.49 1.17
N LEU A 41 22.57 4.30 1.78
CA LEU A 41 23.19 3.09 1.24
C LEU A 41 22.70 2.75 -0.17
N LEU A 42 21.45 3.10 -0.47
CA LEU A 42 20.91 2.94 -1.81
C LEU A 42 21.51 3.97 -2.77
N THR A 43 21.51 5.27 -2.39
CA THR A 43 21.92 6.37 -3.26
C THR A 43 23.41 6.40 -3.54
N GLN A 44 24.28 5.93 -2.61
CA GLN A 44 25.73 5.79 -2.82
C GLN A 44 26.11 4.99 -4.07
N LYS A 45 25.20 4.16 -4.56
CA LYS A 45 25.43 3.35 -5.78
C LYS A 45 25.15 4.09 -7.07
N TYR A 46 24.64 5.33 -7.00
CA TYR A 46 24.16 6.06 -8.16
C TYR A 46 25.02 7.28 -8.48
N SER A 47 26.14 7.00 -9.19
CA SER A 47 26.89 8.05 -9.85
C SER A 47 26.07 8.71 -10.97
N GLU A 48 26.44 9.91 -11.37
CA GLU A 48 25.81 10.61 -12.49
C GLU A 48 25.79 9.75 -13.77
N GLU A 49 26.89 9.08 -14.08
CA GLU A 49 26.98 8.18 -15.23
C GLU A 49 25.94 7.06 -15.18
N ARG A 50 25.72 6.48 -14.00
CA ARG A 50 24.73 5.43 -13.82
C ARG A 50 23.32 5.97 -13.98
N ILE A 51 23.02 7.15 -13.42
CA ILE A 51 21.72 7.81 -13.59
C ILE A 51 21.43 8.04 -15.08
N VAL A 52 22.38 8.61 -15.82
CA VAL A 52 22.25 8.84 -17.27
C VAL A 52 22.07 7.51 -18.03
N LYS A 53 22.79 6.47 -17.63
CA LYS A 53 22.61 5.12 -18.21
C LYS A 53 21.19 4.59 -18.01
N GLU A 54 20.62 4.74 -16.80
CA GLU A 54 19.26 4.29 -16.50
C GLU A 54 18.20 5.09 -17.29
N ILE A 55 18.39 6.41 -17.45
CA ILE A 55 17.54 7.25 -18.31
C ILE A 55 17.57 6.74 -19.76
N ARG A 56 18.77 6.52 -20.31
CA ARG A 56 18.93 6.01 -21.68
C ARG A 56 18.44 4.57 -21.88
N ALA A 57 18.43 3.78 -20.82
CA ALA A 57 17.83 2.44 -20.79
C ALA A 57 16.31 2.47 -20.66
N LYS A 58 15.67 3.64 -20.64
CA LYS A 58 14.22 3.84 -20.48
C LYS A 58 13.65 3.29 -19.17
N ASN A 59 14.46 3.29 -18.12
CA ASN A 59 13.99 2.93 -16.78
C ASN A 59 13.29 4.12 -16.10
N VAL A 60 12.24 4.63 -16.76
CA VAL A 60 11.55 5.89 -16.40
C VAL A 60 11.00 5.84 -14.99
N ARG A 61 10.28 4.77 -14.64
CA ARG A 61 9.77 4.56 -13.27
C ARG A 61 10.88 4.65 -12.22
N TRP A 62 12.01 4.02 -12.49
CA TRP A 62 13.16 4.01 -11.59
C TRP A 62 13.72 5.43 -11.38
N VAL A 63 13.90 6.18 -12.46
CA VAL A 63 14.46 7.54 -12.45
C VAL A 63 13.55 8.47 -11.66
N THR A 64 12.24 8.45 -11.95
CA THR A 64 11.26 9.33 -11.30
C THR A 64 11.06 8.97 -9.82
N ASN A 65 11.13 7.71 -9.46
CA ASN A 65 11.08 7.28 -8.06
C ASN A 65 12.31 7.75 -7.27
N LEU A 66 13.52 7.68 -7.85
CA LEU A 66 14.73 8.16 -7.18
C LEU A 66 14.65 9.66 -6.92
N MET A 67 14.18 10.44 -7.90
CA MET A 67 14.07 11.89 -7.73
C MET A 67 12.99 12.26 -6.72
N SER A 68 11.81 11.62 -6.75
CA SER A 68 10.75 11.90 -5.80
C SER A 68 11.10 11.49 -4.38
N ALA A 69 11.64 10.27 -4.18
CA ALA A 69 12.08 9.83 -2.87
C ALA A 69 13.14 10.76 -2.28
N SER A 70 14.14 11.18 -3.07
CA SER A 70 15.14 12.15 -2.65
C SER A 70 14.50 13.48 -2.24
N ALA A 71 13.58 14.01 -3.03
CA ALA A 71 12.86 15.25 -2.72
C ALA A 71 12.07 15.15 -1.41
N VAL A 72 11.35 14.03 -1.19
CA VAL A 72 10.58 13.81 0.04
C VAL A 72 11.50 13.62 1.26
N PHE A 73 12.64 12.93 1.12
CA PHE A 73 13.63 12.85 2.20
C PHE A 73 14.18 14.24 2.55
N TYR A 74 14.43 15.11 1.56
CA TYR A 74 14.78 16.50 1.83
C TYR A 74 13.67 17.20 2.64
N LYS A 75 12.43 17.09 2.24
CA LYS A 75 11.28 17.67 2.96
C LYS A 75 11.18 17.16 4.41
N ALA A 76 11.58 15.91 4.66
CA ALA A 76 11.55 15.29 5.98
C ALA A 76 12.76 15.67 6.86
N THR A 77 13.96 15.81 6.29
CA THR A 77 15.23 15.97 7.01
C THR A 77 15.80 17.36 6.95
N HIS A 78 15.48 18.13 5.92
CA HIS A 78 16.12 19.38 5.50
C HIS A 78 17.61 19.22 5.15
N GLU A 79 18.06 17.98 4.90
CA GLU A 79 19.43 17.72 4.51
C GLU A 79 19.67 17.99 3.02
N LYS A 80 20.48 18.99 2.73
CA LYS A 80 20.75 19.49 1.38
C LYS A 80 21.14 18.39 0.38
N ARG A 81 21.87 17.37 0.82
CA ARG A 81 22.29 16.25 -0.04
C ARG A 81 21.14 15.55 -0.76
N TYR A 82 19.97 15.48 -0.14
CA TYR A 82 18.79 14.86 -0.77
C TYR A 82 18.17 15.78 -1.82
N LEU A 83 18.15 17.10 -1.55
CA LEU A 83 17.73 18.06 -2.57
C LEU A 83 18.68 18.05 -3.77
N ASP A 84 19.99 18.06 -3.50
CA ASP A 84 21.04 18.00 -4.55
C ASP A 84 20.92 16.69 -5.39
N MET A 85 20.60 15.55 -4.77
CA MET A 85 20.35 14.30 -5.48
C MET A 85 19.11 14.40 -6.36
N SER A 86 18.00 14.92 -5.85
CA SER A 86 16.77 15.11 -6.61
C SER A 86 17.02 16.04 -7.81
N GLU A 87 17.66 17.18 -7.60
CA GLU A 87 18.05 18.14 -8.65
C GLU A 87 18.93 17.49 -9.71
N GLN A 88 19.95 16.72 -9.29
CA GLN A 88 20.85 16.02 -10.21
C GLN A 88 20.09 15.02 -11.09
N VAL A 89 19.24 14.17 -10.50
CA VAL A 89 18.47 13.17 -11.25
C VAL A 89 17.49 13.84 -12.19
N PHE A 90 16.78 14.86 -11.70
CA PHE A 90 15.81 15.64 -12.48
C PHE A 90 16.50 16.36 -13.65
N GLY A 91 17.59 17.09 -13.39
CA GLY A 91 18.35 17.81 -14.42
C GLY A 91 18.93 16.91 -15.50
N ASN A 92 19.44 15.72 -15.11
CA ASN A 92 19.88 14.72 -16.07
C ASN A 92 18.74 14.20 -16.93
N ALA A 93 17.57 13.92 -16.33
CA ALA A 93 16.40 13.47 -17.06
C ALA A 93 15.92 14.53 -18.07
N ILE A 94 15.74 15.78 -17.63
CA ILE A 94 15.36 16.90 -18.51
C ILE A 94 16.32 17.03 -19.69
N ARG A 95 17.63 16.97 -19.44
CA ARG A 95 18.66 17.10 -20.47
C ARG A 95 18.61 15.97 -21.50
N GLU A 96 18.46 14.73 -21.08
CA GLU A 96 18.40 13.58 -21.98
C GLU A 96 17.05 13.49 -22.71
N TRP A 97 15.95 13.79 -22.05
CA TRP A 97 14.61 13.80 -22.64
C TRP A 97 14.45 14.89 -23.70
N LYS A 98 15.00 16.09 -23.48
CA LYS A 98 15.05 17.14 -24.52
C LYS A 98 15.79 16.71 -25.78
N LYS A 99 16.83 15.88 -25.64
CA LYS A 99 17.57 15.31 -26.77
C LYS A 99 16.76 14.22 -27.51
N ASN A 100 15.98 13.45 -26.77
CA ASN A 100 15.24 12.31 -27.31
C ASN A 100 13.99 12.01 -26.47
N GLU A 101 12.85 12.48 -26.93
CA GLU A 101 11.55 12.25 -26.26
C GLU A 101 11.19 10.76 -26.08
N LYS A 102 11.70 9.86 -26.95
CA LYS A 102 11.43 8.42 -26.82
C LYS A 102 11.97 7.84 -25.52
N LEU A 103 12.83 8.57 -24.81
CA LEU A 103 13.34 8.17 -23.49
C LEU A 103 12.35 8.48 -22.35
N MET A 104 11.26 9.24 -22.62
CA MET A 104 10.19 9.50 -21.67
C MET A 104 9.25 8.29 -21.47
N HIS A 105 9.30 7.32 -22.41
CA HIS A 105 8.54 6.08 -22.34
C HIS A 105 9.40 4.92 -21.90
N GLY A 106 8.85 4.05 -21.09
CA GLY A 106 9.54 2.87 -20.61
C GLY A 106 8.63 1.85 -19.95
N LYS A 107 9.22 0.84 -19.36
CA LYS A 107 8.45 -0.13 -18.61
C LYS A 107 7.85 0.51 -17.36
N ASP A 108 6.58 0.24 -17.11
CA ASP A 108 5.83 0.73 -15.92
C ASP A 108 5.86 2.27 -15.79
N ASP A 109 5.87 3.00 -16.90
CA ASP A 109 5.93 4.47 -16.94
C ASP A 109 4.66 5.16 -16.44
N PHE A 110 3.55 4.42 -16.31
CA PHE A 110 2.31 4.94 -15.70
C PHE A 110 2.48 5.39 -14.25
N PHE A 111 3.50 4.91 -13.53
CA PHE A 111 3.87 5.39 -12.19
C PHE A 111 4.72 6.67 -12.21
N ALA A 112 5.23 7.06 -13.35
CA ALA A 112 6.28 8.08 -13.43
C ALA A 112 5.77 9.49 -13.19
N LEU A 113 4.61 9.84 -13.75
CA LEU A 113 4.13 11.21 -13.80
C LEU A 113 3.88 11.79 -12.39
N GLN A 114 3.27 11.01 -11.49
CA GLN A 114 3.00 11.47 -10.13
C GLN A 114 4.28 11.72 -9.33
N ASN A 115 5.30 10.89 -9.55
CA ASN A 115 6.61 11.04 -8.90
C ASN A 115 7.38 12.24 -9.47
N LEU A 116 7.32 12.41 -10.77
CA LEU A 116 7.95 13.53 -11.47
C LEU A 116 7.35 14.86 -11.02
N ALA A 117 6.01 14.94 -10.94
CA ALA A 117 5.30 16.13 -10.48
C ALA A 117 5.63 16.48 -9.01
N LEU A 118 5.70 15.47 -8.13
CA LEU A 118 6.09 15.68 -6.73
C LEU A 118 7.52 16.20 -6.58
N ALA A 119 8.45 15.65 -7.34
CA ALA A 119 9.83 16.14 -7.33
C ALA A 119 9.94 17.56 -7.90
N TYR A 120 9.20 17.85 -8.99
CA TYR A 120 9.15 19.19 -9.58
C TYR A 120 8.67 20.23 -8.56
N GLU A 121 7.55 19.99 -7.88
CA GLU A 121 7.01 20.89 -6.85
C GLU A 121 8.06 21.23 -5.78
N ILE A 122 8.71 20.21 -5.20
CA ILE A 122 9.70 20.41 -4.15
C ILE A 122 10.94 21.16 -4.67
N LEU A 123 11.37 20.88 -5.89
CA LEU A 123 12.50 21.62 -6.51
C LEU A 123 12.11 23.06 -6.83
N GLN A 124 10.88 23.31 -7.27
CA GLN A 124 10.34 24.65 -7.53
C GLN A 124 10.33 25.49 -6.25
N ASP A 125 9.81 24.93 -5.15
CA ASP A 125 9.75 25.58 -3.85
C ASP A 125 11.14 25.98 -3.29
N ASN A 126 12.20 25.41 -3.83
CA ASN A 126 13.58 25.64 -3.41
C ASN A 126 14.45 26.34 -4.48
N ASP A 127 13.84 26.88 -5.54
CA ASP A 127 14.54 27.54 -6.67
C ASP A 127 15.61 26.65 -7.35
N ARG A 128 15.32 25.33 -7.49
CA ARG A 128 16.25 24.32 -8.02
C ARG A 128 15.86 23.70 -9.36
N LEU A 129 14.86 24.27 -10.03
CA LEU A 129 14.44 23.77 -11.32
C LEU A 129 15.45 24.09 -12.42
N PRO A 130 15.82 23.11 -13.26
CA PRO A 130 16.65 23.38 -14.43
C PRO A 130 15.85 24.15 -15.50
N MET A 131 16.55 24.92 -16.30
CA MET A 131 15.96 25.68 -17.40
C MET A 131 15.19 24.76 -18.37
N GLY A 132 13.92 25.13 -18.65
CA GLY A 132 13.01 24.41 -19.51
C GLY A 132 12.43 23.15 -18.90
N ALA A 133 12.40 23.07 -17.57
CA ALA A 133 11.71 21.99 -16.84
C ALA A 133 10.21 21.99 -17.18
N ASP A 134 9.55 23.14 -17.18
CA ASP A 134 8.11 23.29 -17.43
C ASP A 134 7.69 22.68 -18.77
N GLU A 135 8.43 23.00 -19.82
CA GLU A 135 8.18 22.48 -21.18
C GLU A 135 8.24 20.94 -21.20
N VAL A 136 9.25 20.36 -20.52
CA VAL A 136 9.42 18.92 -20.47
C VAL A 136 8.35 18.26 -19.60
N MET A 137 7.95 18.89 -18.49
CA MET A 137 6.86 18.41 -17.64
C MET A 137 5.54 18.32 -18.40
N ILE A 138 5.16 19.40 -19.07
CA ILE A 138 3.92 19.45 -19.88
C ILE A 138 3.99 18.41 -20.98
N ARG A 139 5.11 18.35 -21.71
CA ARG A 139 5.32 17.37 -22.77
C ARG A 139 5.26 15.92 -22.26
N PHE A 140 5.83 15.65 -21.08
CA PHE A 140 5.77 14.33 -20.45
C PHE A 140 4.32 13.94 -20.15
N ALA A 141 3.54 14.85 -19.57
CA ALA A 141 2.13 14.60 -19.27
C ALA A 141 1.31 14.32 -20.55
N ASP A 142 1.51 15.12 -21.62
CA ASP A 142 0.81 14.93 -22.89
C ASP A 142 1.17 13.60 -23.56
N LEU A 143 2.43 13.19 -23.51
CA LEU A 143 2.89 11.91 -24.05
C LEU A 143 2.30 10.71 -23.30
N HIS A 144 2.00 10.87 -22.02
CA HIS A 144 1.44 9.80 -21.17
C HIS A 144 -0.09 9.88 -21.09
N PHE A 145 -0.70 10.86 -21.74
CA PHE A 145 -2.16 10.94 -21.79
C PHE A 145 -2.71 9.89 -22.77
N ASP A 146 -3.56 9.03 -22.26
CA ASP A 146 -4.32 8.03 -23.01
C ASP A 146 -5.74 8.01 -22.43
N PRO A 147 -6.75 8.50 -23.15
CA PRO A 147 -8.12 8.57 -22.67
C PRO A 147 -8.76 7.20 -22.43
N ASP A 148 -8.21 6.17 -23.08
CA ASP A 148 -8.69 4.80 -23.00
C ASP A 148 -7.90 3.94 -21.99
N PHE A 149 -6.93 4.54 -21.31
CA PHE A 149 -6.17 3.84 -20.29
C PHE A 149 -7.07 3.36 -19.16
N VAL A 150 -6.74 2.19 -18.61
CA VAL A 150 -7.51 1.56 -17.53
C VAL A 150 -7.69 2.50 -16.34
N ILE A 151 -8.89 2.47 -15.76
CA ILE A 151 -9.26 3.30 -14.59
C ILE A 151 -9.66 2.46 -13.38
N ASP A 152 -9.71 1.15 -13.52
CA ASP A 152 -10.21 0.20 -12.53
C ASP A 152 -9.12 -0.57 -11.77
N ASN A 153 -7.88 -0.08 -11.83
CA ASN A 153 -6.74 -0.64 -11.12
C ASN A 153 -5.80 0.45 -10.61
N ASN A 154 -4.77 0.07 -9.83
CA ASN A 154 -3.80 1.00 -9.27
C ASN A 154 -3.06 1.83 -10.34
N GLN A 155 -2.85 1.27 -11.52
CA GLN A 155 -2.16 1.98 -12.62
C GLN A 155 -2.94 3.20 -13.08
N GLY A 156 -4.27 3.07 -13.13
CA GLY A 156 -5.15 4.20 -13.46
C GLY A 156 -5.15 5.28 -12.38
N GLN A 157 -5.14 4.88 -11.11
CA GLN A 157 -5.09 5.84 -10.01
C GLN A 157 -3.75 6.56 -9.92
N GLU A 158 -2.63 5.86 -10.06
CA GLU A 158 -1.29 6.45 -10.12
C GLU A 158 -1.18 7.49 -11.24
N ARG A 159 -1.71 7.16 -12.41
CA ARG A 159 -1.76 8.09 -13.54
C ARG A 159 -2.65 9.29 -13.24
N ALA A 160 -3.83 9.09 -12.66
CA ALA A 160 -4.73 10.17 -12.28
C ALA A 160 -4.12 11.09 -11.21
N LEU A 161 -3.40 10.53 -10.24
CA LEU A 161 -2.64 11.33 -9.26
C LEU A 161 -1.59 12.21 -9.94
N GLY A 162 -0.89 11.66 -10.94
CA GLY A 162 0.02 12.46 -11.77
C GLY A 162 -0.68 13.61 -12.47
N PHE A 163 -1.82 13.37 -13.13
CA PHE A 163 -2.55 14.40 -13.84
C PHE A 163 -3.16 15.46 -12.94
N VAL A 164 -3.69 15.11 -11.76
CA VAL A 164 -4.20 16.14 -10.86
C VAL A 164 -3.10 17.07 -10.37
N ARG A 165 -1.91 16.54 -10.07
CA ARG A 165 -0.74 17.37 -9.74
C ARG A 165 -0.32 18.26 -10.91
N MET A 166 -0.30 17.73 -12.12
CA MET A 166 -0.03 18.53 -13.32
C MET A 166 -1.04 19.65 -13.52
N CYS A 167 -2.33 19.41 -13.26
CA CYS A 167 -3.34 20.45 -13.31
C CYS A 167 -3.11 21.57 -12.28
N ASN A 168 -2.59 21.22 -11.11
CA ASN A 168 -2.28 22.20 -10.06
C ASN A 168 -1.00 22.98 -10.38
N LEU A 169 0.03 22.32 -10.91
CA LEU A 169 1.31 22.97 -11.27
C LEU A 169 1.21 23.82 -12.52
N PHE A 170 0.42 23.41 -13.51
CA PHE A 170 0.33 24.05 -14.83
C PHE A 170 -1.14 24.28 -15.23
N PRO A 171 -1.88 25.15 -14.52
CA PRO A 171 -3.32 25.33 -14.73
C PRO A 171 -3.69 25.86 -16.12
N ASP A 172 -2.75 26.51 -16.79
CA ASP A 172 -2.93 27.11 -18.12
C ASP A 172 -2.33 26.23 -19.26
N ALA A 173 -1.84 25.04 -18.96
CA ALA A 173 -1.29 24.16 -19.98
C ALA A 173 -2.38 23.68 -20.97
N PRO A 174 -2.06 23.52 -22.27
CA PRO A 174 -3.04 23.09 -23.28
C PRO A 174 -3.74 21.76 -22.96
N GLY A 175 -3.05 20.83 -22.28
CA GLY A 175 -3.56 19.51 -21.93
C GLY A 175 -4.49 19.45 -20.72
N VAL A 176 -4.62 20.53 -19.94
CA VAL A 176 -5.31 20.54 -18.62
C VAL A 176 -6.76 20.03 -18.72
N SER A 177 -7.52 20.40 -19.75
CA SER A 177 -8.90 19.94 -19.90
C SER A 177 -9.00 18.42 -20.01
N HIS A 178 -8.12 17.79 -20.79
CA HIS A 178 -8.07 16.34 -20.97
C HIS A 178 -7.59 15.62 -19.71
N TRP A 179 -6.59 16.19 -19.01
CA TRP A 179 -6.09 15.63 -17.75
C TRP A 179 -7.18 15.66 -16.67
N LYS A 180 -7.92 16.76 -16.54
CA LYS A 180 -9.07 16.87 -15.62
C LYS A 180 -10.17 15.86 -15.96
N GLU A 181 -10.51 15.72 -17.24
CA GLU A 181 -11.51 14.74 -17.67
C GLU A 181 -11.12 13.31 -17.27
N TYR A 182 -9.86 12.93 -17.49
CA TYR A 182 -9.36 11.61 -17.06
C TYR A 182 -9.45 11.41 -15.54
N VAL A 183 -9.01 12.40 -14.76
CA VAL A 183 -9.09 12.37 -13.30
C VAL A 183 -10.54 12.23 -12.83
N ASP A 184 -11.46 12.99 -13.41
CA ASP A 184 -12.87 12.92 -13.05
C ASP A 184 -13.51 11.58 -13.45
N LYS A 185 -13.18 11.04 -14.62
CA LYS A 185 -13.61 9.71 -15.09
C LYS A 185 -13.16 8.63 -14.10
N MET A 186 -11.88 8.63 -13.72
CA MET A 186 -11.33 7.69 -12.74
C MET A 186 -11.98 7.87 -11.36
N TRP A 187 -12.10 9.12 -10.89
CA TRP A 187 -12.72 9.40 -9.60
C TRP A 187 -14.17 8.93 -9.52
N HIS A 188 -14.98 9.22 -10.55
CA HIS A 188 -16.38 8.78 -10.62
C HIS A 188 -16.50 7.27 -10.65
N PHE A 189 -15.61 6.60 -11.39
CA PHE A 189 -15.56 5.14 -11.40
C PHE A 189 -15.27 4.60 -10.00
N TRP A 190 -14.21 5.07 -9.36
CA TRP A 190 -13.85 4.62 -8.01
C TRP A 190 -14.94 4.95 -6.99
N TYR A 191 -15.46 6.17 -6.99
CA TYR A 191 -16.49 6.61 -6.03
C TYR A 191 -17.76 5.76 -6.11
N ARG A 192 -18.11 5.29 -7.29
CA ARG A 192 -19.26 4.40 -7.51
C ARG A 192 -18.98 2.96 -7.09
N ASN A 193 -17.80 2.43 -7.43
CA ASN A 193 -17.47 1.04 -7.26
C ASN A 193 -16.68 0.77 -5.98
N LYS A 194 -15.91 1.77 -5.48
CA LYS A 194 -15.06 1.74 -4.29
C LYS A 194 -13.97 0.67 -4.31
N ASP A 195 -13.81 0.01 -5.42
CA ASP A 195 -12.94 -1.14 -5.57
C ASP A 195 -12.16 -1.07 -6.88
N VAL A 196 -11.10 -1.83 -6.93
CA VAL A 196 -10.27 -1.99 -8.11
C VAL A 196 -10.20 -3.45 -8.50
N ASP A 197 -9.76 -3.74 -9.72
CA ASP A 197 -9.63 -5.11 -10.22
C ASP A 197 -8.43 -5.87 -9.63
N GLU A 198 -7.84 -5.35 -8.57
CA GLU A 198 -6.65 -5.91 -7.93
C GLU A 198 -6.97 -6.22 -6.47
N THR A 199 -7.29 -7.47 -6.18
CA THR A 199 -7.60 -7.87 -4.81
C THR A 199 -6.40 -8.53 -4.17
N ALA A 200 -5.55 -7.71 -3.59
CA ALA A 200 -4.41 -8.11 -2.80
C ALA A 200 -4.09 -7.02 -1.78
N THR A 201 -3.59 -7.39 -0.63
CA THR A 201 -3.32 -6.45 0.47
C THR A 201 -2.39 -5.31 0.04
N LEU A 202 -1.33 -5.63 -0.69
CA LEU A 202 -0.40 -4.63 -1.22
C LEU A 202 -1.10 -3.63 -2.15
N TYR A 203 -1.81 -4.15 -3.16
CA TYR A 203 -2.44 -3.30 -4.17
C TYR A 203 -3.58 -2.46 -3.59
N ALA A 204 -4.33 -3.01 -2.62
CA ALA A 204 -5.33 -2.24 -1.89
C ALA A 204 -4.70 -1.04 -1.14
N SER A 205 -3.53 -1.22 -0.53
CA SER A 205 -2.84 -0.14 0.17
C SER A 205 -2.34 0.97 -0.77
N ILE A 206 -1.80 0.61 -1.93
CA ILE A 206 -1.33 1.56 -2.94
C ILE A 206 -2.53 2.36 -3.46
N HIS A 207 -3.54 1.67 -3.95
CA HIS A 207 -4.74 2.26 -4.50
C HIS A 207 -5.43 3.22 -3.52
N LEU A 208 -5.60 2.82 -2.25
CA LEU A 208 -6.26 3.66 -1.25
C LEU A 208 -5.45 4.89 -0.88
N ASN A 209 -4.11 4.77 -0.85
CA ASN A 209 -3.24 5.92 -0.65
C ASN A 209 -3.35 6.92 -1.81
N ASP A 210 -3.40 6.44 -3.04
CA ASP A 210 -3.55 7.29 -4.22
C ASP A 210 -4.92 7.99 -4.25
N ILE A 211 -5.98 7.28 -3.91
CA ILE A 211 -7.33 7.86 -3.80
C ILE A 211 -7.38 8.98 -2.77
N ILE A 212 -6.74 8.80 -1.61
CA ILE A 212 -6.67 9.87 -0.60
C ILE A 212 -5.89 11.07 -1.15
N ASN A 213 -4.76 10.82 -1.81
CA ASN A 213 -3.95 11.89 -2.39
C ASN A 213 -4.70 12.62 -3.50
N ILE A 214 -5.36 11.90 -4.40
CA ILE A 214 -6.21 12.51 -5.45
C ILE A 214 -7.32 13.37 -4.82
N ALA A 215 -7.95 12.89 -3.76
CA ALA A 215 -8.98 13.66 -3.07
C ALA A 215 -8.43 14.94 -2.44
N ILE A 216 -7.23 14.90 -1.86
CA ILE A 216 -6.54 16.06 -1.31
C ILE A 216 -6.20 17.06 -2.43
N GLU A 217 -5.58 16.59 -3.50
CA GLU A 217 -5.12 17.40 -4.63
C GLU A 217 -6.27 18.00 -5.48
N SER A 218 -7.47 17.41 -5.43
CA SER A 218 -8.63 17.84 -6.21
C SER A 218 -9.80 18.38 -5.38
N ASP A 219 -9.55 18.78 -4.11
CA ASP A 219 -10.55 19.33 -3.18
C ASP A 219 -11.76 18.41 -2.93
N LYS A 220 -11.58 17.09 -3.07
CA LYS A 220 -12.64 16.09 -2.86
C LYS A 220 -12.62 15.47 -1.46
N VAL A 221 -11.85 16.03 -0.52
CA VAL A 221 -11.68 15.51 0.87
C VAL A 221 -13.03 15.33 1.59
N ALA A 222 -14.00 16.21 1.35
CA ALA A 222 -15.33 16.11 1.97
C ALA A 222 -16.02 14.76 1.65
N LEU A 223 -15.77 14.20 0.46
CA LEU A 223 -16.33 12.93 0.03
C LEU A 223 -15.74 11.75 0.81
N LEU A 224 -14.45 11.81 1.18
CA LEU A 224 -13.81 10.77 2.00
C LEU A 224 -14.40 10.67 3.41
N LYS A 225 -15.02 11.76 3.89
CA LYS A 225 -15.63 11.83 5.23
C LYS A 225 -17.05 11.30 5.26
N THR A 226 -17.66 10.99 4.11
CA THR A 226 -19.01 10.43 4.07
C THR A 226 -19.08 9.08 4.78
N PRO A 227 -20.18 8.74 5.46
CA PRO A 227 -20.28 7.48 6.20
C PRO A 227 -20.04 6.24 5.33
N GLU A 228 -20.43 6.32 4.06
CA GLU A 228 -20.26 5.23 3.09
C GLU A 228 -18.79 4.97 2.78
N ILE A 229 -18.05 6.03 2.42
CA ILE A 229 -16.61 5.91 2.10
C ILE A 229 -15.82 5.59 3.36
N ARG A 230 -16.18 6.22 4.49
CA ARG A 230 -15.53 5.92 5.77
C ARG A 230 -15.63 4.42 6.11
N ARG A 231 -16.82 3.80 5.96
CA ARG A 231 -17.00 2.35 6.18
C ARG A 231 -16.13 1.50 5.27
N TRP A 232 -15.85 1.98 4.05
CA TRP A 232 -14.94 1.30 3.14
C TRP A 232 -13.50 1.25 3.67
N PHE A 233 -12.99 2.36 4.22
CA PHE A 233 -11.69 2.38 4.89
C PHE A 233 -11.68 1.61 6.21
N GLU A 234 -12.75 1.68 6.99
CA GLU A 234 -12.93 0.91 8.22
C GLU A 234 -12.84 -0.60 7.97
N ARG A 235 -13.33 -1.07 6.84
CA ARG A 235 -13.19 -2.46 6.42
C ARG A 235 -11.73 -2.92 6.45
N TYR A 236 -10.82 -2.13 5.90
CA TYR A 236 -9.39 -2.46 5.88
C TYR A 236 -8.72 -2.29 7.26
N ARG A 237 -9.11 -1.27 8.03
CA ARG A 237 -8.68 -1.16 9.42
C ARG A 237 -9.07 -2.39 10.22
N ASP A 238 -10.27 -2.89 10.02
CA ASP A 238 -10.81 -4.04 10.74
C ASP A 238 -10.20 -5.38 10.26
N GLN A 239 -9.50 -5.40 9.13
CA GLN A 239 -8.69 -6.54 8.70
C GLN A 239 -7.38 -6.68 9.49
N GLN A 240 -6.92 -5.62 10.14
CA GLN A 240 -5.69 -5.69 10.92
C GLN A 240 -5.81 -6.70 12.06
N ALA A 241 -4.84 -7.60 12.17
CA ALA A 241 -4.76 -8.58 13.25
C ALA A 241 -4.51 -7.90 14.62
N PRO A 242 -4.87 -8.52 15.75
CA PRO A 242 -4.60 -8.00 17.09
C PRO A 242 -3.12 -7.67 17.36
N SER A 243 -2.20 -8.48 16.88
CA SER A 243 -0.75 -8.21 16.90
C SER A 243 -0.36 -6.94 16.14
N GLY A 244 -1.21 -6.48 15.20
CA GLY A 244 -0.96 -5.32 14.34
C GLY A 244 -0.60 -5.66 12.91
N TYR A 245 -0.37 -6.92 12.56
CA TYR A 245 -0.13 -7.31 11.18
C TYR A 245 -1.35 -7.05 10.29
N MET A 246 -1.09 -6.67 9.03
CA MET A 246 -2.10 -6.74 7.99
C MET A 246 -2.01 -8.12 7.33
N PRO A 247 -3.05 -8.96 7.45
CA PRO A 247 -3.07 -10.24 6.76
C PRO A 247 -2.89 -10.06 5.27
N GLU A 248 -1.97 -10.80 4.70
CA GLU A 248 -1.66 -10.74 3.29
C GLU A 248 -2.57 -11.71 2.54
N TYR A 249 -3.12 -11.26 1.44
CA TYR A 249 -3.90 -12.06 0.50
C TYR A 249 -3.61 -11.60 -0.93
N GLY A 250 -3.80 -12.50 -1.88
CA GLY A 250 -3.49 -12.23 -3.27
C GLY A 250 -1.99 -12.17 -3.54
N ASP A 251 -1.59 -11.47 -4.58
CA ASP A 251 -0.20 -11.29 -5.00
C ASP A 251 0.49 -10.23 -4.14
N ASP A 252 0.89 -10.62 -2.96
CA ASP A 252 1.46 -9.73 -1.96
C ASP A 252 2.92 -10.05 -1.62
N TYR A 253 3.57 -9.14 -0.91
CA TYR A 253 4.85 -9.34 -0.27
C TYR A 253 4.98 -8.40 0.94
N PHE A 254 5.73 -8.83 1.91
CA PHE A 254 5.94 -8.38 3.29
C PHE A 254 6.05 -6.87 3.58
N PHE A 255 5.93 -5.97 2.60
CA PHE A 255 6.38 -4.59 2.75
C PHE A 255 5.31 -3.53 2.49
N ALA A 256 4.04 -3.91 2.48
CA ALA A 256 2.93 -2.96 2.31
C ALA A 256 2.70 -2.04 3.53
N TYR A 257 3.48 -2.19 4.60
CA TYR A 257 3.31 -1.44 5.84
C TYR A 257 3.34 0.07 5.63
N ASN A 258 4.25 0.59 4.81
CA ASN A 258 4.36 2.01 4.56
C ASN A 258 3.07 2.60 4.02
N ASN A 259 2.50 1.98 2.99
CA ASN A 259 1.26 2.44 2.39
C ASN A 259 0.08 2.34 3.36
N TRP A 260 -0.03 1.25 4.13
CA TRP A 260 -1.09 1.12 5.14
C TRP A 260 -0.96 2.13 6.28
N ILE A 261 0.25 2.42 6.74
CA ILE A 261 0.50 3.48 7.73
C ILE A 261 0.02 4.82 7.18
N LEU A 262 0.36 5.13 5.91
CA LEU A 262 -0.08 6.37 5.25
C LEU A 262 -1.60 6.43 5.12
N VAL A 263 -2.24 5.37 4.65
CA VAL A 263 -3.70 5.29 4.51
C VAL A 263 -4.37 5.56 5.86
N PHE A 264 -3.99 4.83 6.89
CA PHE A 264 -4.64 4.94 8.19
C PHE A 264 -4.35 6.29 8.88
N GLU A 265 -3.13 6.80 8.83
CA GLU A 265 -2.81 8.09 9.42
C GLU A 265 -3.50 9.25 8.69
N LYS A 266 -3.54 9.21 7.35
CA LYS A 266 -4.28 10.21 6.57
C LYS A 266 -5.78 10.17 6.90
N MET A 267 -6.37 8.98 6.98
CA MET A 267 -7.78 8.83 7.37
C MET A 267 -8.04 9.31 8.80
N ALA A 268 -7.15 9.04 9.74
CA ALA A 268 -7.25 9.56 11.10
C ALA A 268 -7.29 11.10 11.12
N ARG A 269 -6.43 11.75 10.36
CA ARG A 269 -6.38 13.21 10.24
C ARG A 269 -7.62 13.78 9.57
N LEU A 270 -8.07 13.15 8.49
CA LEU A 270 -9.21 13.64 7.73
C LEU A 270 -10.53 13.48 8.45
N THR A 271 -10.70 12.38 9.20
CA THR A 271 -11.98 12.03 9.85
C THR A 271 -12.02 12.37 11.33
N GLY A 272 -10.89 12.58 11.98
CA GLY A 272 -10.76 12.70 13.43
C GLY A 272 -10.94 11.36 14.17
N ASP A 273 -10.98 10.22 13.46
CA ASP A 273 -11.16 8.90 14.05
C ASP A 273 -9.82 8.31 14.50
N ALA A 274 -9.60 8.34 15.82
CA ALA A 274 -8.39 7.84 16.45
C ALA A 274 -8.15 6.34 16.26
N SER A 275 -9.18 5.55 15.89
CA SER A 275 -9.01 4.11 15.63
C SER A 275 -8.13 3.83 14.41
N PHE A 276 -8.18 4.69 13.40
CA PHE A 276 -7.24 4.61 12.28
C PHE A 276 -5.81 4.90 12.72
N ARG A 277 -5.61 5.87 13.63
CA ARG A 277 -4.29 6.18 14.18
C ARG A 277 -3.72 5.03 15.00
N LYS A 278 -4.57 4.35 15.80
CA LYS A 278 -4.19 3.11 16.51
C LYS A 278 -3.71 2.03 15.54
N ALA A 279 -4.41 1.86 14.42
CA ALA A 279 -4.02 0.89 13.39
C ALA A 279 -2.68 1.27 12.72
N ALA A 280 -2.50 2.53 12.37
CA ALA A 280 -1.23 3.03 11.85
C ALA A 280 -0.07 2.81 12.83
N TRP A 281 -0.30 3.10 14.10
CA TRP A 281 0.68 2.91 15.17
C TRP A 281 1.10 1.44 15.33
N LYS A 282 0.15 0.52 15.37
CA LYS A 282 0.44 -0.92 15.44
C LYS A 282 1.34 -1.37 14.29
N LEU A 283 1.04 -0.96 13.06
CA LEU A 283 1.86 -1.25 11.89
C LEU A 283 3.26 -0.64 12.02
N PHE A 284 3.34 0.59 12.48
CA PHE A 284 4.61 1.28 12.68
C PHE A 284 5.49 0.54 13.69
N THR A 285 4.93 0.10 14.82
CA THR A 285 5.67 -0.61 15.86
C THR A 285 6.17 -1.98 15.42
N ILE A 286 5.47 -2.64 14.50
CA ILE A 286 5.90 -3.93 13.93
C ILE A 286 6.95 -3.72 12.84
N GLY A 287 6.72 -2.78 11.94
CA GLY A 287 7.56 -2.58 10.77
C GLY A 287 8.94 -2.01 11.11
N TYR A 288 9.01 -1.08 12.06
CA TYR A 288 10.18 -0.24 12.21
C TYR A 288 11.17 -0.55 13.34
N PRO A 289 10.86 -1.28 14.42
CA PRO A 289 11.90 -1.74 15.34
C PRO A 289 12.96 -2.59 14.66
N ASN A 290 12.54 -3.31 13.64
CA ASN A 290 13.37 -4.24 12.86
C ASN A 290 13.80 -3.68 11.49
N LEU A 291 13.76 -2.36 11.29
CA LEU A 291 14.48 -1.73 10.17
C LEU A 291 16.00 -1.95 10.33
N ASP A 292 16.35 -3.23 10.47
CA ASP A 292 17.72 -3.65 10.29
C ASP A 292 18.02 -3.49 8.78
N ILE A 293 19.07 -2.73 8.49
CA ILE A 293 19.66 -2.54 7.15
C ILE A 293 19.79 -3.88 6.39
N LYS A 294 19.77 -5.01 7.07
CA LYS A 294 19.76 -6.37 6.49
C LYS A 294 18.54 -6.68 5.62
N TYR A 295 17.40 -6.07 5.87
CA TYR A 295 16.22 -6.22 5.02
C TYR A 295 16.35 -5.44 3.71
N PHE A 296 17.15 -4.39 3.69
CA PHE A 296 17.51 -3.65 2.48
C PHE A 296 18.73 -4.29 1.80
N LYS A 297 18.60 -5.56 1.38
CA LYS A 297 19.69 -6.28 0.72
C LYS A 297 20.27 -5.45 -0.42
N PRO A 298 21.60 -5.38 -0.55
CA PRO A 298 22.27 -4.79 -1.71
C PRO A 298 21.91 -5.58 -2.97
N GLY A 299 20.94 -5.19 -3.71
CA GLY A 299 20.41 -5.91 -4.88
C GLY A 299 18.91 -5.73 -5.03
N TRP A 300 18.25 -5.16 -4.04
CA TRP A 300 16.89 -4.66 -4.18
C TRP A 300 16.92 -3.58 -5.26
N ASN A 301 16.29 -3.92 -6.37
CA ASN A 301 16.13 -2.98 -7.46
C ASN A 301 15.29 -1.81 -6.96
N LEU A 302 15.62 -0.60 -7.41
CA LEU A 302 14.75 0.57 -7.32
C LEU A 302 13.37 0.38 -7.99
N ARG A 303 13.06 -0.80 -8.54
CA ARG A 303 11.69 -1.22 -8.87
C ARG A 303 10.74 -1.10 -7.68
N GLN A 304 11.27 -1.17 -6.47
CA GLN A 304 10.53 -0.99 -5.21
C GLN A 304 10.67 0.43 -4.65
N ALA A 305 11.05 1.38 -5.46
CA ALA A 305 11.25 2.75 -5.02
C ALA A 305 9.94 3.52 -4.76
N CYS A 306 8.78 3.01 -5.21
CA CYS A 306 7.51 3.45 -4.64
C CYS A 306 7.48 3.23 -3.12
N ASP A 307 8.13 2.17 -2.63
CA ASP A 307 8.28 1.92 -1.20
C ASP A 307 9.19 2.97 -0.52
N TRP A 308 10.19 3.49 -1.21
CA TRP A 308 11.07 4.54 -0.67
C TRP A 308 10.39 5.90 -0.60
N ALA A 309 9.58 6.25 -1.59
CA ALA A 309 8.79 7.47 -1.53
C ALA A 309 7.75 7.38 -0.39
N ALA A 310 7.06 6.25 -0.26
CA ALA A 310 6.14 6.00 0.84
C ALA A 310 6.85 6.00 2.21
N LEU A 311 8.05 5.40 2.31
CA LEU A 311 8.86 5.43 3.52
C LEU A 311 9.26 6.87 3.89
N ALA A 312 9.69 7.66 2.92
CA ALA A 312 10.03 9.06 3.13
C ALA A 312 8.78 9.87 3.53
N GLU A 313 7.62 9.57 2.95
CA GLU A 313 6.34 10.20 3.31
C GLU A 313 5.91 9.83 4.74
N VAL A 314 6.11 8.59 5.18
CA VAL A 314 5.91 8.20 6.59
C VAL A 314 6.77 9.06 7.53
N ALA A 315 7.98 9.40 7.12
CA ALA A 315 8.85 10.29 7.90
C ALA A 315 8.31 11.72 8.07
N LEU A 316 7.37 12.15 7.22
CA LEU A 316 6.67 13.43 7.35
C LEU A 316 5.46 13.38 8.30
N LEU A 317 5.03 12.19 8.73
CA LEU A 317 3.93 12.04 9.67
C LEU A 317 4.28 12.65 11.05
N PRO A 318 3.29 13.04 11.87
CA PRO A 318 3.56 13.57 13.20
C PRO A 318 4.28 12.55 14.09
N THR A 319 5.04 13.07 15.04
CA THR A 319 5.88 12.26 15.95
C THR A 319 5.10 11.41 16.95
N PHE A 320 3.82 11.71 17.16
CA PHE A 320 3.02 11.04 18.17
C PHE A 320 1.78 10.41 17.55
N PHE A 321 1.62 9.14 17.82
CA PHE A 321 0.40 8.40 17.58
C PHE A 321 -0.34 8.30 18.93
N GLU A 322 -1.50 8.88 19.03
CA GLU A 322 -2.31 8.76 20.24
C GLU A 322 -2.89 7.36 20.35
N LYS A 323 -2.84 6.78 21.56
CA LYS A 323 -3.57 5.54 21.84
C LYS A 323 -5.07 5.82 21.73
N SER A 324 -5.76 4.93 21.06
CA SER A 324 -7.22 4.98 20.94
C SER A 324 -7.83 3.69 21.43
N ASP A 325 -8.88 3.79 22.23
CA ASP A 325 -9.65 2.66 22.73
C ASP A 325 -10.89 2.34 21.87
N SER A 326 -10.91 2.84 20.65
CA SER A 326 -12.02 2.58 19.73
C SER A 326 -12.22 1.08 19.53
N PRO A 327 -13.44 0.58 19.69
CA PRO A 327 -13.74 -0.83 19.52
C PRO A 327 -13.53 -1.26 18.07
N VAL A 328 -12.94 -2.43 17.89
CA VAL A 328 -12.82 -3.10 16.61
C VAL A 328 -13.83 -4.25 16.57
N ARG A 329 -14.39 -4.54 15.41
CA ARG A 329 -15.38 -5.60 15.25
C ARG A 329 -14.77 -6.97 15.56
N THR A 330 -15.49 -7.78 16.34
CA THR A 330 -15.07 -9.13 16.71
C THR A 330 -15.29 -10.14 15.59
N SER A 331 -16.31 -9.91 14.78
CA SER A 331 -16.50 -10.66 13.54
C SER A 331 -16.86 -9.71 12.42
N LEU A 332 -16.30 -9.94 11.26
CA LEU A 332 -16.56 -9.14 10.07
C LEU A 332 -16.58 -10.06 8.87
N VAL A 333 -17.65 -9.97 8.10
CA VAL A 333 -17.67 -10.46 6.73
C VAL A 333 -17.66 -9.24 5.83
N THR A 334 -16.63 -9.12 5.04
CA THR A 334 -16.61 -8.10 4.00
C THR A 334 -17.35 -8.62 2.79
N THR A 335 -18.03 -7.74 2.09
CA THR A 335 -18.72 -8.07 0.85
C THR A 335 -18.11 -7.29 -0.31
N ARG A 336 -18.22 -7.87 -1.47
CA ARG A 336 -17.84 -7.26 -2.74
C ARG A 336 -18.98 -7.41 -3.73
N THR A 337 -19.22 -6.38 -4.52
CA THR A 337 -20.26 -6.46 -5.55
C THR A 337 -19.77 -7.28 -6.72
N ASN A 338 -20.55 -8.29 -7.11
CA ASN A 338 -20.28 -9.06 -8.30
C ASN A 338 -20.38 -8.16 -9.53
N ARG A 339 -19.33 -8.08 -10.33
CA ARG A 339 -19.29 -7.27 -11.55
C ARG A 339 -20.37 -7.63 -12.57
N LYS A 340 -20.84 -8.87 -12.58
CA LYS A 340 -21.87 -9.33 -13.51
C LYS A 340 -23.30 -9.10 -13.02
N GLY A 341 -23.53 -9.20 -11.70
CA GLY A 341 -24.89 -9.35 -11.19
C GLY A 341 -25.38 -8.24 -10.28
N LYS A 342 -24.56 -7.28 -9.92
CA LYS A 342 -24.92 -6.27 -8.91
C LYS A 342 -25.32 -6.87 -7.54
N THR A 343 -24.87 -8.09 -7.27
CA THR A 343 -25.13 -8.80 -6.03
C THR A 343 -23.90 -8.69 -5.14
N ASP A 344 -24.10 -8.37 -3.88
CA ASP A 344 -23.02 -8.40 -2.90
C ASP A 344 -22.74 -9.86 -2.54
N ILE A 345 -21.47 -10.22 -2.64
CA ILE A 345 -20.98 -11.55 -2.29
C ILE A 345 -19.96 -11.44 -1.16
N PRO A 346 -19.88 -12.43 -0.26
CA PRO A 346 -18.86 -12.48 0.76
C PRO A 346 -17.48 -12.50 0.13
N ASP A 347 -16.58 -11.65 0.64
CA ASP A 347 -15.22 -11.50 0.14
C ASP A 347 -14.22 -12.10 1.13
N GLN A 348 -14.29 -11.66 2.38
CA GLN A 348 -13.39 -12.13 3.44
C GLN A 348 -14.18 -12.35 4.73
N LEU A 349 -13.76 -13.35 5.49
CA LEU A 349 -14.24 -13.63 6.83
C LEU A 349 -13.12 -13.37 7.83
N LEU A 350 -13.41 -12.54 8.83
CA LEU A 350 -12.51 -12.26 9.93
C LEU A 350 -13.18 -12.63 11.25
N LEU A 351 -12.47 -13.34 12.10
CA LEU A 351 -12.93 -13.73 13.43
C LEU A 351 -11.84 -13.41 14.47
N ARG A 352 -12.24 -12.72 15.54
CA ARG A 352 -11.39 -12.43 16.69
C ARG A 352 -12.24 -12.28 17.94
N ALA A 353 -11.70 -12.61 19.10
CA ALA A 353 -12.43 -12.41 20.36
C ALA A 353 -12.39 -10.93 20.79
N SER A 354 -11.31 -10.20 20.51
CA SER A 354 -11.16 -8.77 20.76
C SER A 354 -10.11 -8.14 19.83
N SER A 355 -9.88 -6.84 19.97
CA SER A 355 -8.79 -6.14 19.27
C SER A 355 -7.49 -6.08 20.05
N GLU A 356 -7.47 -6.68 21.24
CA GLU A 356 -6.30 -6.62 22.12
C GLU A 356 -5.23 -7.64 21.71
N ALA A 357 -3.98 -7.27 21.96
CA ALA A 357 -2.83 -8.15 21.75
C ALA A 357 -3.03 -9.50 22.45
N GLY A 358 -2.51 -10.57 21.88
CA GLY A 358 -2.66 -11.93 22.37
C GLY A 358 -3.99 -12.61 22.03
N THR A 359 -4.96 -11.87 21.45
CA THR A 359 -6.24 -12.44 21.06
C THR A 359 -6.11 -13.32 19.82
N PRO A 360 -6.70 -14.54 19.80
CA PRO A 360 -6.76 -15.32 18.58
C PRO A 360 -7.47 -14.60 17.44
N PHE A 361 -6.90 -14.68 16.26
CA PHE A 361 -7.43 -14.06 15.05
C PHE A 361 -7.31 -14.97 13.84
N ILE A 362 -8.38 -15.06 13.07
CA ILE A 362 -8.42 -15.81 11.81
C ILE A 362 -8.94 -14.90 10.70
N MET A 363 -8.32 -14.96 9.55
CA MET A 363 -8.83 -14.40 8.31
C MET A 363 -8.87 -15.45 7.21
N SER A 364 -10.01 -15.55 6.56
CA SER A 364 -10.22 -16.41 5.39
C SER A 364 -10.61 -15.58 4.17
N ASP A 365 -10.06 -15.93 3.03
CA ASP A 365 -10.45 -15.37 1.73
C ASP A 365 -11.57 -16.25 1.13
N LEU A 366 -12.73 -15.66 0.95
CA LEU A 366 -13.92 -16.36 0.46
C LEU A 366 -14.13 -16.18 -1.04
N TYR A 367 -13.65 -15.05 -1.56
CA TYR A 367 -13.84 -14.68 -2.94
C TYR A 367 -12.55 -14.19 -3.57
N ALA A 368 -12.10 -14.89 -4.57
CA ALA A 368 -10.96 -14.49 -5.36
C ALA A 368 -11.41 -14.01 -6.74
N SER A 369 -11.31 -12.72 -7.03
CA SER A 369 -11.47 -12.16 -8.37
C SER A 369 -10.48 -11.02 -8.60
N GLY A 370 -10.08 -10.85 -9.84
CA GLY A 370 -9.16 -9.78 -10.21
C GLY A 370 -7.79 -10.28 -10.65
N THR A 371 -6.94 -9.35 -11.05
CA THR A 371 -5.69 -9.65 -11.74
C THR A 371 -4.58 -10.18 -10.84
N HIS A 372 -4.60 -9.80 -9.55
CA HIS A 372 -3.55 -10.16 -8.59
C HIS A 372 -4.02 -11.17 -7.54
N GLN A 373 -5.11 -11.85 -7.81
CA GLN A 373 -5.60 -12.89 -6.92
C GLN A 373 -5.10 -14.27 -7.27
N HIS A 374 -5.07 -15.11 -6.24
CA HIS A 374 -4.81 -16.52 -6.34
C HIS A 374 -6.15 -17.28 -6.24
N PRO A 375 -6.86 -17.53 -7.36
CA PRO A 375 -8.19 -18.14 -7.34
C PRO A 375 -8.22 -19.53 -6.72
N ASN A 376 -7.08 -20.16 -6.60
CA ASN A 376 -6.88 -21.45 -5.93
C ASN A 376 -6.84 -21.35 -4.40
N LEU A 377 -6.86 -20.14 -3.83
CA LEU A 377 -6.86 -19.92 -2.38
C LEU A 377 -8.24 -19.57 -1.83
N ARG A 378 -9.30 -19.70 -2.60
CA ARG A 378 -10.67 -19.45 -2.16
C ARG A 378 -11.08 -20.41 -1.05
N GLY A 379 -11.73 -19.86 -0.02
CA GLY A 379 -12.15 -20.61 1.15
C GLY A 379 -10.99 -21.07 2.03
N THR A 380 -9.79 -20.50 1.82
CA THR A 380 -8.64 -20.81 2.63
C THR A 380 -8.55 -19.87 3.84
N ILE A 381 -7.92 -20.35 4.91
CA ILE A 381 -7.43 -19.47 5.95
C ILE A 381 -6.15 -18.83 5.43
N ASN A 382 -6.16 -17.50 5.25
CA ASN A 382 -4.99 -16.76 4.79
C ASN A 382 -4.08 -16.38 5.95
N TYR A 383 -4.67 -16.18 7.11
CA TYR A 383 -3.91 -15.78 8.29
C TYR A 383 -4.56 -16.37 9.56
N PHE A 384 -3.73 -16.87 10.45
CA PHE A 384 -4.13 -17.31 11.79
C PHE A 384 -3.05 -16.97 12.79
N GLU A 385 -3.39 -16.27 13.87
CA GLU A 385 -2.50 -15.97 14.98
C GLU A 385 -3.11 -16.32 16.33
N VAL A 386 -2.24 -16.64 17.28
CA VAL A 386 -2.56 -16.83 18.70
C VAL A 386 -1.42 -16.23 19.51
N ASP A 387 -1.75 -15.49 20.56
CA ASP A 387 -0.76 -14.84 21.43
C ASP A 387 0.25 -13.97 20.64
N ASP A 388 -0.26 -13.21 19.66
CA ASP A 388 0.51 -12.34 18.74
C ASP A 388 1.54 -13.09 17.88
N ASN A 389 1.45 -14.41 17.83
CA ASN A 389 2.31 -15.23 16.98
C ASN A 389 1.52 -15.73 15.77
N PRO A 390 1.93 -15.39 14.55
CA PRO A 390 1.34 -15.97 13.35
C PRO A 390 1.68 -17.46 13.28
N LEU A 391 0.65 -18.31 13.42
CA LEU A 391 0.76 -19.75 13.28
C LEU A 391 0.61 -20.19 11.83
N PHE A 392 -0.13 -19.41 11.05
CA PHE A 392 -0.30 -19.62 9.63
C PHE A 392 -0.35 -18.28 8.90
N HIS A 393 0.42 -18.21 7.82
CA HIS A 393 0.49 -17.04 6.94
C HIS A 393 0.54 -17.54 5.50
N GLY A 394 -0.54 -17.37 4.80
CA GLY A 394 -0.76 -17.99 3.47
C GLY A 394 -0.16 -17.22 2.31
N VAL A 395 0.83 -16.36 2.55
CA VAL A 395 1.37 -15.52 1.48
C VAL A 395 2.26 -16.30 0.54
N GLN A 396 1.88 -16.22 -0.70
CA GLN A 396 2.72 -16.73 -1.77
C GLN A 396 2.63 -15.80 -2.97
N ARG A 397 3.57 -14.88 -3.05
CA ARG A 397 3.72 -14.09 -4.27
C ARG A 397 3.89 -15.01 -5.47
N HIS A 398 3.00 -14.86 -6.46
CA HIS A 398 2.99 -15.67 -7.68
C HIS A 398 2.83 -17.19 -7.47
N ALA A 399 2.47 -17.63 -6.26
CA ALA A 399 2.18 -19.03 -6.05
C ALA A 399 0.83 -19.39 -6.69
N THR A 400 0.88 -20.30 -7.62
CA THR A 400 -0.32 -20.81 -8.31
C THR A 400 -0.65 -22.22 -7.87
N ASP A 401 0.15 -22.81 -6.98
CA ASP A 401 0.02 -24.20 -6.60
C ASP A 401 -0.91 -24.37 -5.39
N VAL A 402 -2.06 -24.98 -5.62
CA VAL A 402 -3.07 -25.28 -4.60
C VAL A 402 -2.55 -26.12 -3.43
N ARG A 403 -1.44 -26.84 -3.63
CA ARG A 403 -0.81 -27.66 -2.58
C ARG A 403 -0.25 -26.83 -1.43
N HIS A 404 -0.06 -25.54 -1.65
CA HIS A 404 0.44 -24.62 -0.63
C HIS A 404 -0.69 -23.93 0.13
N GLY A 405 -1.94 -24.10 -0.28
CA GLY A 405 -3.11 -23.59 0.44
C GLY A 405 -3.70 -24.66 1.38
N ASN A 406 -4.37 -24.21 2.43
CA ASN A 406 -5.14 -25.09 3.32
C ASN A 406 -6.58 -25.25 2.82
N THR A 407 -6.75 -25.42 1.53
CA THR A 407 -8.05 -25.53 0.86
C THR A 407 -8.35 -26.96 0.46
N VAL A 408 -9.63 -27.28 0.30
CA VAL A 408 -10.07 -28.52 -0.31
C VAL A 408 -10.12 -28.33 -1.83
N VAL A 409 -9.34 -29.10 -2.55
CA VAL A 409 -9.29 -29.06 -4.01
C VAL A 409 -9.89 -30.32 -4.57
N LEU A 410 -10.87 -30.18 -5.46
CA LEU A 410 -11.39 -31.30 -6.22
C LEU A 410 -10.42 -31.61 -7.37
N MET A 411 -9.90 -32.83 -7.37
CA MET A 411 -8.97 -33.32 -8.38
C MET A 411 -9.72 -34.33 -9.32
N LYS A 412 -9.39 -34.28 -10.58
CA LYS A 412 -9.81 -35.35 -11.52
C LYS A 412 -8.95 -36.62 -11.29
N GLU A 413 -9.42 -37.77 -11.72
CA GLU A 413 -8.67 -39.02 -11.59
C GLU A 413 -7.25 -38.98 -12.18
N ASN A 414 -7.05 -38.18 -13.22
CA ASN A 414 -5.74 -37.99 -13.82
C ASN A 414 -4.79 -37.05 -13.00
N GLY A 415 -5.19 -36.65 -11.81
CA GLY A 415 -4.41 -35.78 -10.96
C GLY A 415 -4.41 -34.29 -11.36
N SER A 416 -5.13 -33.91 -12.43
CA SER A 416 -5.30 -32.50 -12.76
C SER A 416 -6.31 -31.84 -11.82
N GLY A 417 -5.93 -30.73 -11.21
CA GLY A 417 -6.82 -29.95 -10.37
C GLY A 417 -7.86 -29.20 -11.19
N PHE A 418 -9.09 -29.21 -10.72
CA PHE A 418 -10.10 -28.31 -11.21
C PHE A 418 -9.94 -26.99 -10.41
N PRO A 419 -9.76 -25.82 -11.01
CA PRO A 419 -10.15 -25.39 -12.36
C PRO A 419 -8.98 -25.00 -13.30
N PHE A 420 -7.98 -25.80 -13.42
CA PHE A 420 -6.89 -25.54 -14.36
C PHE A 420 -7.06 -26.34 -15.63
N ASP A 421 -6.71 -25.80 -16.79
CA ASP A 421 -6.57 -26.54 -18.02
C ASP A 421 -5.33 -27.47 -17.96
N GLU A 422 -5.18 -28.31 -18.97
CA GLU A 422 -4.07 -29.26 -19.09
C GLU A 422 -2.68 -28.56 -19.14
N LYS A 423 -2.66 -27.27 -19.38
CA LYS A 423 -1.45 -26.42 -19.42
C LYS A 423 -1.23 -25.64 -18.14
N GLY A 424 -2.07 -25.83 -17.11
CA GLY A 424 -2.02 -25.05 -15.88
C GLY A 424 -2.50 -23.61 -16.04
N SER A 425 -3.13 -23.29 -17.17
CA SER A 425 -3.70 -21.96 -17.40
C SER A 425 -4.92 -21.74 -16.52
N ARG A 426 -5.09 -20.51 -16.04
CA ARG A 426 -6.26 -20.12 -15.24
C ARG A 426 -7.53 -20.21 -16.08
N LEU A 427 -8.29 -21.31 -15.97
CA LEU A 427 -9.57 -21.46 -16.68
C LEU A 427 -10.66 -20.51 -16.17
N PHE A 428 -10.48 -19.95 -14.98
CA PHE A 428 -11.52 -19.18 -14.29
C PHE A 428 -10.98 -17.88 -13.71
N THR A 429 -11.03 -16.85 -14.49
CA THR A 429 -11.01 -15.47 -14.03
C THR A 429 -12.39 -15.01 -13.56
N ASN A 430 -13.40 -15.88 -13.64
CA ASN A 430 -14.79 -15.56 -13.40
C ASN A 430 -15.36 -16.31 -12.20
N SER A 431 -16.17 -15.63 -11.46
CA SER A 431 -16.95 -15.95 -10.27
C SER A 431 -17.86 -17.20 -10.32
N TRP A 432 -17.61 -18.16 -11.18
CA TRP A 432 -18.46 -19.34 -11.36
C TRP A 432 -18.61 -20.20 -10.11
N PHE A 433 -17.62 -20.18 -9.22
CA PHE A 433 -17.60 -20.99 -8.01
C PHE A 433 -17.98 -20.21 -6.75
N THR A 434 -18.36 -18.98 -6.90
CA THR A 434 -18.62 -18.08 -5.78
C THR A 434 -20.04 -17.57 -5.71
N ASP A 435 -20.98 -18.24 -6.35
CA ASP A 435 -22.36 -18.04 -5.98
C ASP A 435 -22.51 -18.53 -4.53
N CYS A 436 -22.41 -17.61 -3.59
CA CYS A 436 -22.78 -17.86 -2.22
C CYS A 436 -24.29 -18.11 -2.23
N VAL A 437 -24.69 -19.35 -2.03
CA VAL A 437 -26.10 -19.78 -2.11
C VAL A 437 -26.83 -19.48 -0.81
N ASP A 438 -26.08 -19.48 0.29
CA ASP A 438 -26.61 -19.16 1.59
C ASP A 438 -25.51 -18.55 2.45
N PHE A 439 -25.78 -17.40 3.00
CA PHE A 439 -24.90 -16.71 3.91
C PHE A 439 -25.71 -16.18 5.08
N SER A 440 -25.39 -16.65 6.28
CA SER A 440 -25.93 -16.10 7.50
C SER A 440 -24.82 -15.78 8.49
N GLN A 441 -24.93 -14.63 9.12
CA GLN A 441 -24.06 -14.23 10.21
C GLN A 441 -24.88 -14.11 11.49
N SER A 442 -24.53 -14.85 12.53
CA SER A 442 -25.07 -14.65 13.86
C SER A 442 -24.05 -13.97 14.76
N THR A 443 -24.52 -13.24 15.76
CA THR A 443 -23.66 -12.59 16.75
C THR A 443 -23.02 -13.60 17.72
N GLU A 444 -23.48 -14.83 17.74
CA GLU A 444 -23.07 -15.83 18.72
C GLU A 444 -22.28 -16.99 18.13
N THR A 445 -22.23 -17.16 16.81
CA THR A 445 -21.59 -18.32 16.19
C THR A 445 -21.09 -18.07 14.77
N VAL A 446 -20.25 -18.98 14.35
CA VAL A 446 -19.57 -19.05 13.06
C VAL A 446 -20.51 -18.87 11.88
N SER A 447 -20.10 -18.05 10.94
CA SER A 447 -20.76 -17.93 9.64
C SER A 447 -20.55 -19.20 8.81
N TYR A 448 -21.62 -19.73 8.26
CA TYR A 448 -21.56 -20.81 7.30
C TYR A 448 -21.82 -20.27 5.89
N THR A 449 -20.94 -20.60 4.97
CA THR A 449 -21.18 -20.38 3.57
C THR A 449 -21.43 -21.72 2.91
N HIS A 450 -22.56 -21.89 2.25
CA HIS A 450 -22.81 -23.00 1.36
C HIS A 450 -22.45 -22.60 -0.07
N LEU A 451 -21.39 -23.22 -0.58
CA LEU A 451 -21.01 -23.06 -1.98
C LEU A 451 -21.69 -24.16 -2.79
N ARG A 452 -22.42 -23.79 -3.84
CA ARG A 452 -22.81 -24.76 -4.86
C ARG A 452 -21.63 -24.99 -5.78
N ALA A 453 -21.25 -26.28 -5.91
CA ALA A 453 -20.31 -26.74 -6.92
C ALA A 453 -20.96 -26.75 -8.29
#